data_18204e9e00f651f219fa12d3bc009ae7
#
_entry.id   18204e9e00f651f219fa12d3bc009ae7
#
_cell.length_a   1.000
_cell.length_b   1.000
_cell.length_c   1.000
_cell.angle_alpha   90.00
_cell.angle_beta   90.00
_cell.angle_gamma   90.00
#
_symmetry.space_group_name_H-M   'P 1'
#
loop_
_entity.id
_entity.type
_entity.pdbx_description
1 polymer ?
#
loop_
_entity_poly.entity_id
_entity_poly.type
_entity_poly.pdbx_seq_one_letter_code
_entity_poly.pdbx_strand_id
1 'polypeptide(L)'
;MLHLVTEQSNPISSEIDALSTIEIVRLMNAEDQQVAAAVERETQAIALAVDAIALRISKGGRLLYLGAGTSGRLGVLDASECPPTFNTPPELVVGIIAGGLKALTSAIEGAEDNAESAIVDLQARELSSRDVLVGIATSGRTPYVISGLRYAQSLPAFTIGLSCNRETDMNQHCDCMIAPVVGPEIISGSTRLKAGTATKMVLNILSTATMVKLGKTYGNWMVDLRATNIKLKARSVRIVSAITGFDEQQATEQLQRCNGEVKTAIVAILRSVDPDEARDLLVKSAGKLRLALIQSVDANPQSSE
;
A
#
# COMPACT_ATOMS: atom_id res chain seq x y z
N MET A 1 2.40 -23.44 20.07
CA MET A 1 3.39 -22.41 19.68
C MET A 1 4.58 -22.98 18.89
N LEU A 2 5.10 -24.15 19.24
CA LEU A 2 6.30 -24.74 18.60
C LEU A 2 6.22 -25.08 17.11
N HIS A 3 5.05 -24.99 16.48
CA HIS A 3 4.88 -25.28 15.04
C HIS A 3 5.04 -24.06 14.13
N LEU A 4 5.03 -22.85 14.68
CA LEU A 4 5.20 -21.64 13.89
C LEU A 4 6.66 -21.47 13.49
N VAL A 5 6.91 -21.28 12.21
CA VAL A 5 8.26 -21.08 11.67
C VAL A 5 8.94 -19.86 12.30
N THR A 6 8.15 -18.82 12.58
CA THR A 6 8.62 -17.57 13.23
C THR A 6 9.09 -17.74 14.67
N GLU A 7 8.70 -18.83 15.35
CA GLU A 7 9.08 -19.13 16.75
C GLU A 7 10.21 -20.16 16.84
N GLN A 8 10.62 -20.74 15.71
CA GLN A 8 11.72 -21.69 15.69
C GLN A 8 13.06 -21.01 15.90
N SER A 9 14.00 -21.76 16.48
CA SER A 9 15.40 -21.34 16.52
C SER A 9 16.03 -21.48 15.13
N ASN A 10 16.81 -20.47 14.71
CA ASN A 10 17.57 -20.53 13.48
C ASN A 10 18.92 -21.22 13.73
N PRO A 11 19.17 -22.42 13.16
CA PRO A 11 20.40 -23.15 13.39
C PRO A 11 21.66 -22.39 12.95
N ILE A 12 21.53 -21.52 11.93
CA ILE A 12 22.67 -20.76 11.38
C ILE A 12 23.17 -19.69 12.35
N SER A 13 22.31 -19.20 13.24
CA SER A 13 22.63 -18.16 14.20
C SER A 13 22.77 -18.66 15.67
N SER A 14 22.91 -19.97 15.87
CA SER A 14 22.97 -20.56 17.21
C SER A 14 24.06 -19.98 18.09
N GLU A 15 25.18 -19.52 17.53
CA GLU A 15 26.33 -18.96 18.22
C GLU A 15 26.60 -17.50 17.85
N ILE A 16 25.54 -16.74 17.47
CA ILE A 16 25.66 -15.37 17.01
C ILE A 16 26.32 -14.43 18.02
N ASP A 17 26.14 -14.69 19.29
CA ASP A 17 26.74 -13.94 20.42
C ASP A 17 28.26 -14.11 20.54
N ALA A 18 28.84 -15.17 19.94
CA ALA A 18 30.27 -15.39 19.88
C ALA A 18 30.95 -14.83 18.62
N LEU A 19 30.17 -14.35 17.65
CA LEU A 19 30.67 -13.83 16.37
C LEU A 19 31.23 -12.42 16.50
N SER A 20 32.23 -12.11 15.67
CA SER A 20 32.66 -10.73 15.47
C SER A 20 31.58 -9.89 14.78
N THR A 21 31.61 -8.56 14.93
CA THR A 21 30.63 -7.65 14.33
C THR A 21 30.50 -7.85 12.82
N ILE A 22 31.62 -8.07 12.11
CA ILE A 22 31.58 -8.28 10.65
C ILE A 22 30.89 -9.59 10.27
N GLU A 23 31.08 -10.64 11.08
CA GLU A 23 30.43 -11.94 10.88
C GLU A 23 28.92 -11.81 11.14
N ILE A 24 28.52 -11.12 12.22
CA ILE A 24 27.09 -10.82 12.50
C ILE A 24 26.44 -10.10 11.32
N VAL A 25 27.07 -9.04 10.78
CA VAL A 25 26.54 -8.27 9.65
C VAL A 25 26.41 -9.14 8.40
N ARG A 26 27.43 -9.96 8.10
CA ARG A 26 27.39 -10.88 6.95
C ARG A 26 26.28 -11.92 7.09
N LEU A 27 26.13 -12.49 8.29
CA LEU A 27 25.11 -13.48 8.58
C LEU A 27 23.71 -12.90 8.43
N MET A 28 23.45 -11.70 8.97
CA MET A 28 22.17 -11.00 8.80
C MET A 28 21.86 -10.71 7.32
N ASN A 29 22.84 -10.21 6.56
CA ASN A 29 22.66 -9.95 5.13
C ASN A 29 22.35 -11.22 4.34
N ALA A 30 23.01 -12.35 4.63
CA ALA A 30 22.76 -13.61 3.97
C ALA A 30 21.33 -14.13 4.21
N GLU A 31 20.83 -13.97 5.44
CA GLU A 31 19.46 -14.31 5.79
C GLU A 31 18.43 -13.38 5.13
N ASP A 32 18.69 -12.08 5.10
CA ASP A 32 17.77 -11.09 4.53
C ASP A 32 17.64 -11.24 3.00
N GLN A 33 18.64 -11.77 2.29
CA GLN A 33 18.56 -12.02 0.84
C GLN A 33 17.43 -13.00 0.46
N GLN A 34 16.97 -13.83 1.37
CA GLN A 34 15.88 -14.80 1.13
C GLN A 34 14.49 -14.17 1.16
N VAL A 35 14.35 -12.95 1.70
CA VAL A 35 13.06 -12.31 1.94
C VAL A 35 12.33 -12.01 0.63
N ALA A 36 13.01 -11.45 -0.36
CA ALA A 36 12.40 -11.13 -1.65
C ALA A 36 11.85 -12.37 -2.35
N ALA A 37 12.59 -13.48 -2.32
CA ALA A 37 12.15 -14.75 -2.89
C ALA A 37 10.95 -15.35 -2.11
N ALA A 38 10.85 -15.12 -0.80
CA ALA A 38 9.68 -15.50 -0.03
C ALA A 38 8.43 -14.73 -0.44
N VAL A 39 8.56 -13.43 -0.69
CA VAL A 39 7.46 -12.58 -1.20
C VAL A 39 7.08 -12.97 -2.63
N GLU A 40 8.05 -13.27 -3.50
CA GLU A 40 7.82 -13.69 -4.88
C GLU A 40 6.92 -14.94 -4.97
N ARG A 41 7.08 -15.90 -4.04
CA ARG A 41 6.22 -17.10 -3.97
C ARG A 41 4.75 -16.80 -3.74
N GLU A 42 4.42 -15.62 -3.21
CA GLU A 42 3.05 -15.17 -2.93
C GLU A 42 2.45 -14.29 -4.07
N THR A 43 3.12 -14.21 -5.23
CA THR A 43 2.74 -13.33 -6.35
C THR A 43 1.25 -13.47 -6.74
N GLN A 44 0.70 -14.68 -6.78
CA GLN A 44 -0.69 -14.91 -7.17
C GLN A 44 -1.68 -14.36 -6.12
N ALA A 45 -1.42 -14.62 -4.84
CA ALA A 45 -2.25 -14.11 -3.75
C ALA A 45 -2.18 -12.58 -3.66
N ILE A 46 -0.98 -12.00 -3.84
CA ILE A 46 -0.78 -10.55 -3.87
C ILE A 46 -1.54 -9.92 -5.06
N ALA A 47 -1.48 -10.53 -6.25
CA ALA A 47 -2.18 -10.02 -7.43
C ALA A 47 -3.70 -10.03 -7.23
N LEU A 48 -4.26 -11.13 -6.68
CA LEU A 48 -5.67 -11.22 -6.34
C LEU A 48 -6.08 -10.15 -5.33
N ALA A 49 -5.27 -9.94 -4.29
CA ALA A 49 -5.50 -8.90 -3.29
C ALA A 49 -5.51 -7.50 -3.92
N VAL A 50 -4.53 -7.18 -4.76
CA VAL A 50 -4.45 -5.90 -5.49
C VAL A 50 -5.70 -5.67 -6.35
N ASP A 51 -6.16 -6.68 -7.08
CA ASP A 51 -7.35 -6.57 -7.92
C ASP A 51 -8.61 -6.32 -7.10
N ALA A 52 -8.77 -7.03 -5.97
CA ALA A 52 -9.88 -6.83 -5.05
C ALA A 52 -9.87 -5.42 -4.43
N ILE A 53 -8.69 -4.94 -3.99
CA ILE A 53 -8.53 -3.59 -3.43
C ILE A 53 -8.88 -2.53 -4.48
N ALA A 54 -8.31 -2.62 -5.67
CA ALA A 54 -8.55 -1.66 -6.75
C ALA A 54 -10.02 -1.60 -7.15
N LEU A 55 -10.69 -2.76 -7.26
CA LEU A 55 -12.12 -2.83 -7.57
C LEU A 55 -12.98 -2.18 -6.49
N ARG A 56 -12.68 -2.39 -5.19
CA ARG A 56 -13.46 -1.80 -4.12
C ARG A 56 -13.22 -0.30 -3.98
N ILE A 57 -12.00 0.17 -4.11
CA ILE A 57 -11.67 1.59 -4.12
C ILE A 57 -12.37 2.30 -5.31
N SER A 58 -12.39 1.70 -6.50
CA SER A 58 -13.09 2.27 -7.67
C SER A 58 -14.60 2.40 -7.47
N LYS A 59 -15.17 1.67 -6.50
CA LYS A 59 -16.58 1.72 -6.09
C LYS A 59 -16.82 2.55 -4.82
N GLY A 60 -15.83 3.35 -4.40
CA GLY A 60 -15.93 4.22 -3.23
C GLY A 60 -15.64 3.54 -1.89
N GLY A 61 -15.00 2.38 -1.90
CA GLY A 61 -14.45 1.72 -0.70
C GLY A 61 -13.05 2.21 -0.38
N ARG A 62 -12.45 1.65 0.69
CA ARG A 62 -11.15 2.02 1.24
C ARG A 62 -10.30 0.79 1.50
N LEU A 63 -9.00 1.00 1.68
CA LEU A 63 -8.05 0.01 2.18
C LEU A 63 -7.73 0.31 3.64
N LEU A 64 -7.99 -0.64 4.54
CA LEU A 64 -7.63 -0.53 5.95
C LEU A 64 -6.60 -1.60 6.31
N TYR A 65 -5.53 -1.19 6.97
CA TYR A 65 -4.53 -2.07 7.59
C TYR A 65 -4.80 -2.18 9.08
N LEU A 66 -4.82 -3.39 9.62
CA LEU A 66 -5.01 -3.66 11.04
C LEU A 66 -3.89 -4.55 11.57
N GLY A 67 -3.16 -4.10 12.58
CA GLY A 67 -2.06 -4.86 13.14
C GLY A 67 -1.66 -4.42 14.54
N ALA A 68 -0.80 -5.20 15.18
CA ALA A 68 -0.21 -4.88 16.48
C ALA A 68 1.32 -4.75 16.36
N GLY A 69 1.96 -4.03 17.27
CA GLY A 69 3.41 -3.90 17.33
C GLY A 69 4.04 -3.47 16.00
N THR A 70 5.05 -4.20 15.54
CA THR A 70 5.74 -3.93 14.26
C THR A 70 4.78 -4.00 13.07
N SER A 71 3.88 -4.98 13.04
CA SER A 71 2.89 -5.13 11.96
C SER A 71 1.98 -3.92 11.82
N GLY A 72 1.45 -3.42 12.93
CA GLY A 72 0.63 -2.20 12.94
C GLY A 72 1.42 -0.95 12.54
N ARG A 73 2.68 -0.82 12.99
CA ARG A 73 3.56 0.30 12.58
C ARG A 73 3.80 0.31 11.09
N LEU A 74 4.05 -0.84 10.47
CA LEU A 74 4.26 -0.96 9.03
C LEU A 74 2.99 -0.61 8.24
N GLY A 75 1.81 -1.01 8.71
CA GLY A 75 0.54 -0.62 8.13
C GLY A 75 0.30 0.89 8.17
N VAL A 76 0.60 1.53 9.31
CA VAL A 76 0.50 3.00 9.44
C VAL A 76 1.53 3.70 8.56
N LEU A 77 2.76 3.19 8.48
CA LEU A 77 3.80 3.73 7.61
C LEU A 77 3.36 3.74 6.15
N ASP A 78 2.94 2.59 5.61
CA ASP A 78 2.51 2.49 4.22
C ASP A 78 1.30 3.38 3.91
N ALA A 79 0.31 3.43 4.80
CA ALA A 79 -0.86 4.29 4.68
C ALA A 79 -0.47 5.78 4.62
N SER A 80 0.48 6.22 5.45
CA SER A 80 0.90 7.62 5.54
C SER A 80 1.64 8.11 4.29
N GLU A 81 2.23 7.21 3.50
CA GLU A 81 2.96 7.54 2.27
C GLU A 81 2.05 7.64 1.03
N CYS A 82 0.80 7.17 1.11
CA CYS A 82 -0.13 7.23 -0.03
C CYS A 82 -0.56 8.66 -0.40
N PRO A 83 -0.92 9.56 0.54
CA PRO A 83 -1.30 10.93 0.22
C PRO A 83 -0.19 11.73 -0.50
N PRO A 84 1.07 11.79 -0.02
CA PRO A 84 2.11 12.57 -0.69
C PRO A 84 2.54 11.97 -2.04
N THR A 85 2.42 10.64 -2.22
CA THR A 85 2.88 9.94 -3.43
C THR A 85 1.81 9.93 -4.52
N PHE A 86 0.55 9.68 -4.17
CA PHE A 86 -0.54 9.42 -5.11
C PHE A 86 -1.69 10.43 -5.02
N ASN A 87 -1.54 11.50 -4.21
CA ASN A 87 -2.57 12.49 -3.97
C ASN A 87 -3.91 11.85 -3.57
N THR A 88 -3.85 10.86 -2.70
CA THR A 88 -5.05 10.23 -2.15
C THR A 88 -5.59 11.04 -0.98
N PRO A 89 -6.92 11.03 -0.74
CA PRO A 89 -7.44 11.44 0.56
C PRO A 89 -6.80 10.60 1.68
N PRO A 90 -6.50 11.19 2.85
CA PRO A 90 -5.92 10.45 3.99
C PRO A 90 -6.78 9.26 4.44
N GLU A 91 -8.08 9.32 4.17
CA GLU A 91 -9.06 8.30 4.54
C GLU A 91 -9.08 7.10 3.58
N LEU A 92 -8.44 7.19 2.40
CA LEU A 92 -8.48 6.15 1.38
C LEU A 92 -7.67 4.91 1.77
N VAL A 93 -6.50 5.13 2.37
CA VAL A 93 -5.66 4.07 2.93
C VAL A 93 -5.41 4.40 4.40
N VAL A 94 -5.86 3.54 5.29
CA VAL A 94 -5.87 3.80 6.73
C VAL A 94 -5.08 2.73 7.47
N GLY A 95 -4.12 3.12 8.29
CA GLY A 95 -3.42 2.22 9.21
C GLY A 95 -4.02 2.28 10.62
N ILE A 96 -4.32 1.11 11.18
CA ILE A 96 -4.87 0.94 12.52
C ILE A 96 -3.91 0.05 13.31
N ILE A 97 -3.49 0.53 14.48
CA ILE A 97 -2.55 -0.18 15.34
C ILE A 97 -3.16 -0.40 16.73
N ALA A 98 -3.05 -1.62 17.25
CA ALA A 98 -3.46 -1.95 18.61
C ALA A 98 -2.77 -1.02 19.63
N GLY A 99 -3.56 -0.44 20.55
CA GLY A 99 -3.06 0.55 21.51
C GLY A 99 -3.01 2.00 20.97
N GLY A 100 -3.48 2.24 19.74
CA GLY A 100 -3.62 3.57 19.16
C GLY A 100 -2.29 4.29 18.88
N LEU A 101 -2.34 5.62 18.74
CA LEU A 101 -1.17 6.42 18.34
C LEU A 101 0.04 6.28 19.25
N LYS A 102 -0.13 6.03 20.54
CA LYS A 102 1.00 5.80 21.46
C LYS A 102 1.81 4.58 21.09
N ALA A 103 1.18 3.55 20.52
CA ALA A 103 1.84 2.32 20.09
C ALA A 103 2.78 2.51 18.88
N LEU A 104 2.75 3.66 18.21
CA LEU A 104 3.71 3.98 17.13
C LEU A 104 5.13 4.17 17.67
N THR A 105 5.27 4.78 18.84
CA THR A 105 6.58 5.16 19.42
C THR A 105 6.96 4.36 20.66
N SER A 106 5.99 3.66 21.28
CA SER A 106 6.21 2.90 22.52
C SER A 106 5.56 1.53 22.41
N ALA A 107 6.09 0.53 23.11
CA ALA A 107 5.40 -0.73 23.29
C ALA A 107 4.22 -0.53 24.25
N ILE A 108 3.04 -1.02 23.87
CA ILE A 108 1.85 -1.06 24.75
C ILE A 108 1.59 -2.53 25.04
N GLU A 109 1.97 -2.96 26.25
CA GLU A 109 1.79 -4.34 26.67
C GLU A 109 0.32 -4.75 26.70
N GLY A 110 0.02 -5.98 26.26
CA GLY A 110 -1.32 -6.54 26.25
C GLY A 110 -2.25 -5.95 25.15
N ALA A 111 -1.83 -4.93 24.41
CA ALA A 111 -2.68 -4.35 23.36
C ALA A 111 -3.02 -5.36 22.26
N GLU A 112 -2.12 -6.27 21.92
CA GLU A 112 -2.32 -7.30 20.88
C GLU A 112 -3.27 -8.41 21.34
N ASP A 113 -3.44 -8.60 22.64
CA ASP A 113 -4.32 -9.62 23.23
C ASP A 113 -5.77 -9.14 23.38
N ASN A 114 -6.00 -7.82 23.26
CA ASN A 114 -7.33 -7.23 23.43
C ASN A 114 -8.14 -7.36 22.13
N ALA A 115 -8.88 -8.47 22.02
CA ALA A 115 -9.74 -8.76 20.86
C ALA A 115 -10.88 -7.74 20.67
N GLU A 116 -11.45 -7.21 21.78
CA GLU A 116 -12.59 -6.30 21.72
C GLU A 116 -12.19 -4.92 21.16
N SER A 117 -10.97 -4.46 21.48
CA SER A 117 -10.50 -3.16 21.00
C SER A 117 -10.40 -3.08 19.47
N ALA A 118 -10.16 -4.20 18.77
CA ALA A 118 -10.16 -4.23 17.31
C ALA A 118 -11.53 -3.86 16.72
N ILE A 119 -12.61 -4.34 17.33
CA ILE A 119 -13.98 -4.03 16.89
C ILE A 119 -14.27 -2.55 17.13
N VAL A 120 -13.91 -2.03 18.28
CA VAL A 120 -14.09 -0.60 18.63
C VAL A 120 -13.32 0.29 17.64
N ASP A 121 -12.05 -0.05 17.36
CA ASP A 121 -11.21 0.70 16.43
C ASP A 121 -11.78 0.70 15.00
N LEU A 122 -12.30 -0.44 14.53
CA LEU A 122 -12.91 -0.57 13.21
C LEU A 122 -14.28 0.13 13.12
N GLN A 123 -15.09 0.10 14.18
CA GLN A 123 -16.34 0.86 14.29
C GLN A 123 -16.08 2.37 14.26
N ALA A 124 -15.06 2.85 14.98
CA ALA A 124 -14.66 4.25 14.96
C ALA A 124 -14.17 4.73 13.57
N ARG A 125 -13.79 3.80 12.69
CA ARG A 125 -13.46 4.06 11.29
C ARG A 125 -14.61 3.79 10.34
N GLU A 126 -15.80 3.44 10.85
CA GLU A 126 -17.00 3.16 10.06
C GLU A 126 -16.71 2.12 8.96
N LEU A 127 -16.04 1.00 9.33
CA LEU A 127 -15.77 -0.09 8.40
C LEU A 127 -17.08 -0.59 7.77
N SER A 128 -17.09 -0.78 6.48
CA SER A 128 -18.28 -1.18 5.72
C SER A 128 -18.00 -2.29 4.71
N SER A 129 -19.06 -2.86 4.12
CA SER A 129 -18.98 -3.88 3.07
C SER A 129 -18.24 -3.42 1.81
N ARG A 130 -18.04 -2.13 1.60
CA ARG A 130 -17.30 -1.58 0.46
C ARG A 130 -15.79 -1.64 0.65
N ASP A 131 -15.33 -1.74 1.89
CA ASP A 131 -13.93 -1.65 2.25
C ASP A 131 -13.18 -2.97 2.09
N VAL A 132 -11.85 -2.89 2.13
CA VAL A 132 -10.95 -4.04 2.27
C VAL A 132 -10.21 -3.90 3.59
N LEU A 133 -10.20 -4.95 4.40
CA LEU A 133 -9.39 -5.03 5.61
C LEU A 133 -8.22 -5.99 5.39
N VAL A 134 -7.00 -5.51 5.59
CA VAL A 134 -5.79 -6.33 5.66
C VAL A 134 -5.41 -6.51 7.13
N GLY A 135 -5.61 -7.69 7.65
CA GLY A 135 -5.14 -8.09 8.97
C GLY A 135 -3.68 -8.53 8.91
N ILE A 136 -2.80 -7.89 9.67
CA ILE A 136 -1.35 -8.10 9.63
C ILE A 136 -0.89 -8.69 10.97
N ALA A 137 -0.52 -9.97 10.94
CA ALA A 137 0.06 -10.67 12.09
C ALA A 137 1.08 -11.70 11.62
N THR A 138 2.35 -11.47 11.85
CA THR A 138 3.43 -12.38 11.40
C THR A 138 3.28 -13.79 11.91
N SER A 139 2.80 -13.98 13.16
CA SER A 139 2.46 -15.27 13.74
C SER A 139 1.14 -15.86 13.19
N GLY A 140 0.25 -15.00 12.67
CA GLY A 140 -1.10 -15.36 12.26
C GLY A 140 -2.07 -15.70 13.41
N ARG A 141 -1.73 -15.31 14.66
CA ARG A 141 -2.49 -15.68 15.87
C ARG A 141 -2.88 -14.49 16.75
N THR A 142 -2.50 -13.28 16.43
CA THR A 142 -2.77 -12.09 17.24
C THR A 142 -4.26 -11.91 17.47
N PRO A 143 -4.78 -11.99 18.71
CA PRO A 143 -6.22 -11.93 19.01
C PRO A 143 -6.89 -10.67 18.48
N TYR A 144 -6.25 -9.51 18.62
CA TYR A 144 -6.69 -8.23 18.04
C TYR A 144 -6.95 -8.34 16.53
N VAL A 145 -6.02 -8.91 15.77
CA VAL A 145 -6.14 -9.03 14.30
C VAL A 145 -7.23 -10.02 13.90
N ILE A 146 -7.27 -11.18 14.55
CA ILE A 146 -8.29 -12.21 14.28
C ILE A 146 -9.69 -11.67 14.55
N SER A 147 -9.89 -10.97 15.67
CA SER A 147 -11.17 -10.35 16.01
C SER A 147 -11.58 -9.30 14.97
N GLY A 148 -10.65 -8.47 14.52
CA GLY A 148 -10.91 -7.48 13.47
C GLY A 148 -11.31 -8.11 12.13
N LEU A 149 -10.64 -9.20 11.71
CA LEU A 149 -10.99 -9.93 10.50
C LEU A 149 -12.39 -10.58 10.60
N ARG A 150 -12.72 -11.20 11.73
CA ARG A 150 -14.06 -11.76 12.00
C ARG A 150 -15.14 -10.68 11.94
N TYR A 151 -14.87 -9.53 12.54
CA TYR A 151 -15.81 -8.40 12.50
C TYR A 151 -16.00 -7.91 11.06
N ALA A 152 -14.92 -7.78 10.27
CA ALA A 152 -14.99 -7.37 8.86
C ALA A 152 -15.83 -8.36 8.02
N GLN A 153 -15.68 -9.66 8.24
CA GLN A 153 -16.50 -10.70 7.58
C GLN A 153 -17.98 -10.54 7.92
N SER A 154 -18.32 -10.15 9.14
CA SER A 154 -19.73 -9.91 9.53
C SER A 154 -20.36 -8.73 8.79
N LEU A 155 -19.56 -7.84 8.23
CA LEU A 155 -19.97 -6.66 7.43
C LEU A 155 -19.83 -6.89 5.91
N PRO A 156 -19.72 -8.09 5.37
CA PRO A 156 -19.20 -8.56 4.09
C PRO A 156 -18.11 -7.65 3.45
N ALA A 157 -17.20 -7.08 4.26
CA ALA A 157 -15.97 -6.46 3.76
C ALA A 157 -15.03 -7.54 3.22
N PHE A 158 -14.22 -7.21 2.24
CA PHE A 158 -13.22 -8.17 1.74
C PHE A 158 -12.03 -8.24 2.71
N THR A 159 -11.66 -9.44 3.09
CA THR A 159 -10.64 -9.67 4.12
C THR A 159 -9.38 -10.31 3.55
N ILE A 160 -8.23 -9.73 3.87
CA ILE A 160 -6.91 -10.23 3.50
C ILE A 160 -6.13 -10.50 4.78
N GLY A 161 -5.56 -11.70 4.91
CA GLY A 161 -4.62 -12.04 5.95
C GLY A 161 -3.18 -11.93 5.45
N LEU A 162 -2.31 -11.29 6.22
CA LEU A 162 -0.86 -11.24 5.97
C LEU A 162 -0.12 -11.82 7.16
N SER A 163 0.53 -12.97 6.95
CA SER A 163 1.30 -13.69 7.97
C SER A 163 2.62 -14.20 7.39
N CYS A 164 3.60 -14.52 8.23
CA CYS A 164 4.81 -15.23 7.82
C CYS A 164 4.75 -16.74 8.12
N ASN A 165 3.55 -17.26 8.38
CA ASN A 165 3.23 -18.67 8.55
C ASN A 165 2.05 -19.06 7.68
N ARG A 166 2.06 -20.25 7.05
CA ARG A 166 1.00 -20.67 6.09
C ARG A 166 -0.28 -21.10 6.77
N GLU A 167 -0.15 -21.95 7.78
CA GLU A 167 -1.29 -22.54 8.50
C GLU A 167 -1.48 -21.83 9.83
N THR A 168 -2.41 -20.89 9.85
CA THR A 168 -2.67 -20.03 11.00
C THR A 168 -4.16 -19.89 11.27
N ASP A 169 -4.50 -19.44 12.47
CA ASP A 169 -5.89 -19.20 12.85
C ASP A 169 -6.55 -18.12 11.98
N MET A 170 -5.75 -17.21 11.37
CA MET A 170 -6.26 -16.19 10.44
C MET A 170 -6.85 -16.76 9.17
N ASN A 171 -6.40 -17.93 8.70
CA ASN A 171 -6.83 -18.52 7.42
C ASN A 171 -8.35 -18.71 7.35
N GLN A 172 -9.00 -19.00 8.47
CA GLN A 172 -10.45 -19.18 8.55
C GLN A 172 -11.25 -17.86 8.48
N HIS A 173 -10.54 -16.73 8.56
CA HIS A 173 -11.13 -15.40 8.66
C HIS A 173 -10.68 -14.44 7.54
N CYS A 174 -10.22 -15.02 6.42
CA CYS A 174 -9.74 -14.25 5.27
C CYS A 174 -10.31 -14.80 3.97
N ASP A 175 -10.70 -13.90 3.04
CA ASP A 175 -11.04 -14.26 1.66
C ASP A 175 -9.76 -14.54 0.85
N CYS A 176 -8.65 -13.90 1.23
CA CYS A 176 -7.33 -14.06 0.62
C CYS A 176 -6.25 -14.13 1.68
N MET A 177 -5.35 -15.10 1.62
CA MET A 177 -4.22 -15.22 2.52
C MET A 177 -2.91 -15.01 1.75
N ILE A 178 -2.03 -14.13 2.27
CA ILE A 178 -0.68 -13.88 1.77
C ILE A 178 0.29 -14.33 2.85
N ALA A 179 1.11 -15.35 2.57
CA ALA A 179 1.94 -15.98 3.57
C ALA A 179 3.42 -16.09 3.14
N PRO A 180 4.19 -14.99 3.08
CA PRO A 180 5.61 -15.02 2.76
C PRO A 180 6.40 -15.67 3.92
N VAL A 181 6.66 -16.97 3.82
CA VAL A 181 7.42 -17.72 4.82
C VAL A 181 8.90 -17.45 4.64
N VAL A 182 9.49 -16.70 5.59
CA VAL A 182 10.89 -16.24 5.56
C VAL A 182 11.83 -17.12 6.41
N GLY A 183 11.33 -18.22 6.96
CA GLY A 183 12.10 -19.05 7.89
C GLY A 183 12.22 -18.44 9.31
N PRO A 184 12.93 -19.14 10.21
CA PRO A 184 13.19 -18.63 11.55
C PRO A 184 14.02 -17.35 11.52
N GLU A 185 13.76 -16.46 12.46
CA GLU A 185 14.53 -15.21 12.59
C GLU A 185 15.94 -15.46 13.09
N ILE A 186 16.85 -14.55 12.78
CA ILE A 186 18.24 -14.63 13.25
C ILE A 186 18.36 -14.49 14.78
N ILE A 187 17.42 -13.78 15.38
CA ILE A 187 17.15 -13.81 16.82
C ILE A 187 15.75 -14.41 16.98
N SER A 188 15.67 -15.57 17.56
CA SER A 188 14.43 -16.36 17.70
C SER A 188 13.27 -15.50 18.23
N GLY A 189 12.13 -15.55 17.54
CA GLY A 189 10.92 -14.79 17.90
C GLY A 189 10.97 -13.29 17.60
N SER A 190 12.10 -12.74 17.11
CA SER A 190 12.23 -11.30 16.80
C SER A 190 11.69 -10.95 15.41
N THR A 191 10.37 -11.07 15.21
CA THR A 191 9.69 -10.92 13.92
C THR A 191 9.70 -9.49 13.32
N ARG A 192 10.38 -8.56 13.98
CA ARG A 192 10.66 -7.23 13.42
C ARG A 192 11.74 -7.25 12.31
N LEU A 193 12.47 -8.36 12.14
CA LEU A 193 13.58 -8.52 11.20
C LEU A 193 13.10 -8.99 9.82
N LYS A 194 13.35 -10.26 9.42
CA LYS A 194 12.95 -10.80 8.11
C LYS A 194 11.43 -10.74 7.87
N ALA A 195 10.65 -11.14 8.86
CA ALA A 195 9.19 -11.09 8.78
C ALA A 195 8.67 -9.64 8.64
N GLY A 196 9.27 -8.69 9.37
CA GLY A 196 8.97 -7.26 9.20
C GLY A 196 9.32 -6.76 7.80
N THR A 197 10.48 -7.15 7.25
CA THR A 197 10.89 -6.80 5.89
C THR A 197 9.94 -7.38 4.83
N ALA A 198 9.56 -8.65 4.94
CA ALA A 198 8.57 -9.28 4.06
C ALA A 198 7.22 -8.57 4.13
N THR A 199 6.74 -8.28 5.34
CA THR A 199 5.49 -7.53 5.56
C THR A 199 5.53 -6.17 4.85
N LYS A 200 6.60 -5.39 5.07
CA LYS A 200 6.80 -4.09 4.40
C LYS A 200 6.77 -4.22 2.88
N MET A 201 7.42 -5.22 2.31
CA MET A 201 7.42 -5.44 0.86
C MET A 201 6.02 -5.74 0.34
N VAL A 202 5.26 -6.60 0.99
CA VAL A 202 3.88 -6.93 0.60
C VAL A 202 2.99 -5.69 0.66
N LEU A 203 3.02 -4.92 1.77
CA LEU A 203 2.20 -3.71 1.90
C LEU A 203 2.51 -2.69 0.80
N ASN A 204 3.79 -2.45 0.52
CA ASN A 204 4.19 -1.55 -0.57
C ASN A 204 3.71 -2.03 -1.95
N ILE A 205 3.69 -3.34 -2.20
CA ILE A 205 3.14 -3.89 -3.44
C ILE A 205 1.62 -3.70 -3.48
N LEU A 206 0.91 -3.99 -2.40
CA LEU A 206 -0.55 -3.83 -2.32
C LEU A 206 -0.97 -2.38 -2.60
N SER A 207 -0.37 -1.40 -1.92
CA SER A 207 -0.70 0.00 -2.11
C SER A 207 -0.27 0.52 -3.48
N THR A 208 0.99 0.31 -3.87
CA THR A 208 1.55 0.83 -5.12
C THR A 208 0.85 0.24 -6.35
N ALA A 209 0.71 -1.11 -6.43
CA ALA A 209 0.07 -1.74 -7.56
C ALA A 209 -1.42 -1.37 -7.68
N THR A 210 -2.12 -1.22 -6.54
CA THR A 210 -3.48 -0.67 -6.51
C THR A 210 -3.53 0.73 -7.12
N MET A 211 -2.63 1.63 -6.72
CA MET A 211 -2.60 3.00 -7.26
C MET A 211 -2.26 3.03 -8.75
N VAL A 212 -1.38 2.14 -9.21
CA VAL A 212 -1.11 1.95 -10.65
C VAL A 212 -2.38 1.54 -11.40
N LYS A 213 -3.14 0.56 -10.90
CA LYS A 213 -4.41 0.10 -11.50
C LYS A 213 -5.48 1.19 -11.51
N LEU A 214 -5.48 2.07 -10.50
CA LEU A 214 -6.37 3.23 -10.42
C LEU A 214 -5.92 4.40 -11.32
N GLY A 215 -4.82 4.26 -12.06
CA GLY A 215 -4.34 5.29 -12.98
C GLY A 215 -3.64 6.47 -12.32
N LYS A 216 -3.09 6.27 -11.10
CA LYS A 216 -2.30 7.29 -10.40
C LYS A 216 -0.90 7.49 -10.99
N THR A 217 -0.51 6.62 -11.95
CA THR A 217 0.78 6.67 -12.64
C THR A 217 0.62 6.68 -14.16
N TYR A 218 1.67 7.14 -14.86
CA TYR A 218 1.81 7.00 -16.30
C TYR A 218 3.23 6.49 -16.61
N GLY A 219 3.35 5.26 -17.14
CA GLY A 219 4.61 4.55 -17.07
C GLY A 219 5.06 4.44 -15.61
N ASN A 220 6.29 4.81 -15.33
CA ASN A 220 6.86 4.87 -13.97
C ASN A 220 6.79 6.28 -13.32
N TRP A 221 6.07 7.23 -13.93
CA TRP A 221 5.92 8.58 -13.42
C TRP A 221 4.70 8.71 -12.51
N MET A 222 4.89 9.37 -11.36
CA MET A 222 3.80 9.78 -10.46
C MET A 222 3.09 11.01 -11.04
N VAL A 223 2.03 10.82 -11.81
CA VAL A 223 1.34 11.93 -12.49
C VAL A 223 0.17 12.52 -11.69
N ASP A 224 -0.12 11.99 -10.51
CA ASP A 224 -1.23 12.44 -9.66
C ASP A 224 -0.73 13.04 -8.33
N LEU A 225 0.52 13.49 -8.29
CA LEU A 225 1.08 14.11 -7.12
C LEU A 225 0.51 15.53 -6.89
N ARG A 226 0.40 15.94 -5.64
CA ARG A 226 0.06 17.31 -5.26
C ARG A 226 1.31 18.10 -4.90
N ALA A 227 1.56 19.18 -5.62
CA ALA A 227 2.75 20.00 -5.46
C ALA A 227 2.66 20.95 -4.23
N THR A 228 2.69 20.41 -3.02
CA THR A 228 2.52 21.15 -1.76
C THR A 228 3.79 21.83 -1.26
N ASN A 229 4.96 21.48 -1.80
CA ASN A 229 6.25 22.06 -1.42
C ASN A 229 7.15 22.30 -2.64
N ILE A 230 8.27 23.02 -2.44
CA ILE A 230 9.21 23.37 -3.51
C ILE A 230 9.73 22.13 -4.26
N LYS A 231 10.08 21.06 -3.54
CA LYS A 231 10.57 19.81 -4.12
C LYS A 231 9.52 19.15 -5.03
N LEU A 232 8.26 19.12 -4.60
CA LEU A 232 7.17 18.54 -5.38
C LEU A 232 6.80 19.43 -6.58
N LYS A 233 6.90 20.76 -6.49
CA LYS A 233 6.74 21.67 -7.64
C LYS A 233 7.79 21.40 -8.71
N ALA A 234 9.08 21.34 -8.33
CA ALA A 234 10.16 21.01 -9.26
C ALA A 234 9.99 19.62 -9.89
N ARG A 235 9.50 18.64 -9.11
CA ARG A 235 9.18 17.31 -9.63
C ARG A 235 8.05 17.36 -10.66
N SER A 236 6.97 18.14 -10.43
CA SER A 236 5.87 18.29 -11.40
C SER A 236 6.36 18.84 -12.74
N VAL A 237 7.19 19.89 -12.71
CA VAL A 237 7.78 20.47 -13.93
C VAL A 237 8.59 19.41 -14.68
N ARG A 238 9.50 18.70 -13.98
CA ARG A 238 10.32 17.64 -14.57
C ARG A 238 9.46 16.52 -15.20
N ILE A 239 8.36 16.12 -14.56
CA ILE A 239 7.47 15.08 -15.08
C ILE A 239 6.78 15.55 -16.36
N VAL A 240 6.22 16.77 -16.35
CA VAL A 240 5.58 17.35 -17.55
C VAL A 240 6.60 17.45 -18.69
N SER A 241 7.78 18.02 -18.45
CA SER A 241 8.86 18.13 -19.45
C SER A 241 9.24 16.75 -20.02
N ALA A 242 9.47 15.76 -19.16
CA ALA A 242 9.89 14.43 -19.57
C ALA A 242 8.84 13.68 -20.42
N ILE A 243 7.55 13.92 -20.17
CA ILE A 243 6.47 13.22 -20.89
C ILE A 243 6.09 13.96 -22.18
N THR A 244 6.16 15.29 -22.19
CA THR A 244 5.65 16.12 -23.30
C THR A 244 6.74 16.63 -24.25
N GLY A 245 7.98 16.63 -23.82
CA GLY A 245 9.11 17.24 -24.55
C GLY A 245 9.22 18.77 -24.41
N PHE A 246 8.35 19.41 -23.62
CA PHE A 246 8.43 20.85 -23.32
C PHE A 246 9.67 21.13 -22.45
N ASP A 247 10.24 22.31 -22.62
CA ASP A 247 11.27 22.82 -21.72
C ASP A 247 10.68 23.18 -20.33
N GLU A 248 11.55 23.47 -19.35
CA GLU A 248 11.10 23.75 -17.97
C GLU A 248 10.24 25.01 -17.87
N GLN A 249 10.49 26.02 -18.69
CA GLN A 249 9.68 27.24 -18.71
C GLN A 249 8.28 26.96 -19.24
N GLN A 250 8.17 26.32 -20.40
CA GLN A 250 6.90 25.92 -21.02
C GLN A 250 6.09 25.02 -20.11
N ALA A 251 6.75 24.03 -19.48
CA ALA A 251 6.11 23.11 -18.54
C ALA A 251 5.59 23.85 -17.30
N THR A 252 6.33 24.84 -16.80
CA THR A 252 5.93 25.67 -15.65
C THR A 252 4.71 26.52 -15.99
N GLU A 253 4.73 27.21 -17.13
CA GLU A 253 3.61 28.02 -17.60
C GLU A 253 2.34 27.17 -17.78
N GLN A 254 2.48 26.00 -18.39
CA GLN A 254 1.33 25.10 -18.57
C GLN A 254 0.78 24.56 -17.26
N LEU A 255 1.64 24.19 -16.30
CA LEU A 255 1.22 23.79 -14.97
C LEU A 255 0.47 24.89 -14.24
N GLN A 256 0.90 26.17 -14.38
CA GLN A 256 0.18 27.30 -13.81
C GLN A 256 -1.22 27.44 -14.40
N ARG A 257 -1.36 27.34 -15.74
CA ARG A 257 -2.67 27.34 -16.43
C ARG A 257 -3.59 26.20 -15.99
N CYS A 258 -3.01 25.07 -15.58
CA CYS A 258 -3.72 23.88 -15.12
C CYS A 258 -3.83 23.79 -13.58
N ASN A 259 -3.65 24.88 -12.82
CA ASN A 259 -3.70 24.92 -11.35
C ASN A 259 -2.75 23.91 -10.67
N GLY A 260 -1.62 23.58 -11.30
CA GLY A 260 -0.64 22.62 -10.82
C GLY A 260 -1.01 21.13 -11.05
N GLU A 261 -2.09 20.86 -11.75
CA GLU A 261 -2.56 19.49 -12.07
C GLU A 261 -1.71 18.89 -13.19
N VAL A 262 -0.83 17.97 -12.83
CA VAL A 262 0.14 17.36 -13.76
C VAL A 262 -0.55 16.60 -14.89
N LYS A 263 -1.56 15.78 -14.60
CA LYS A 263 -2.32 15.03 -15.62
C LYS A 263 -3.00 15.96 -16.61
N THR A 264 -3.68 17.00 -16.10
CA THR A 264 -4.36 18.01 -16.92
C THR A 264 -3.37 18.72 -17.84
N ALA A 265 -2.21 19.14 -17.30
CA ALA A 265 -1.17 19.78 -18.10
C ALA A 265 -0.66 18.87 -19.23
N ILE A 266 -0.41 17.60 -18.94
CA ILE A 266 0.05 16.62 -19.94
C ILE A 266 -1.01 16.40 -21.05
N VAL A 267 -2.29 16.23 -20.67
CA VAL A 267 -3.38 16.07 -21.65
C VAL A 267 -3.53 17.33 -22.49
N ALA A 268 -3.55 18.51 -21.88
CA ALA A 268 -3.68 19.78 -22.59
C ALA A 268 -2.57 19.97 -23.64
N ILE A 269 -1.32 19.65 -23.30
CA ILE A 269 -0.18 19.73 -24.23
C ILE A 269 -0.30 18.70 -25.35
N LEU A 270 -0.41 17.41 -25.00
CA LEU A 270 -0.32 16.32 -25.98
C LEU A 270 -1.55 16.22 -26.88
N ARG A 271 -2.70 16.74 -26.44
CA ARG A 271 -3.94 16.78 -27.21
C ARG A 271 -4.20 18.14 -27.85
N SER A 272 -3.39 19.17 -27.54
CA SER A 272 -3.59 20.56 -28.00
C SER A 272 -4.98 21.11 -27.65
N VAL A 273 -5.46 20.84 -26.45
CA VAL A 273 -6.76 21.28 -25.92
C VAL A 273 -6.57 22.24 -24.75
N ASP A 274 -7.62 22.97 -24.38
CA ASP A 274 -7.58 23.81 -23.20
C ASP A 274 -7.63 22.99 -21.88
N PRO A 275 -7.32 23.61 -20.73
CA PRO A 275 -7.30 22.88 -19.45
C PRO A 275 -8.65 22.29 -19.03
N ASP A 276 -9.78 22.90 -19.40
CA ASP A 276 -11.10 22.40 -19.02
C ASP A 276 -11.49 21.19 -19.87
N GLU A 277 -11.23 21.24 -21.17
CA GLU A 277 -11.39 20.10 -22.05
C GLU A 277 -10.46 18.93 -21.64
N ALA A 278 -9.23 19.23 -21.21
CA ALA A 278 -8.31 18.22 -20.70
C ALA A 278 -8.85 17.54 -19.42
N ARG A 279 -9.50 18.28 -18.51
CA ARG A 279 -10.18 17.72 -17.33
C ARG A 279 -11.33 16.81 -17.73
N ASP A 280 -12.14 17.24 -18.67
CA ASP A 280 -13.28 16.46 -19.18
C ASP A 280 -12.81 15.13 -19.78
N LEU A 281 -11.73 15.14 -20.58
CA LEU A 281 -11.12 13.92 -21.13
C LEU A 281 -10.62 12.99 -20.01
N LEU A 282 -10.02 13.54 -18.96
CA LEU A 282 -9.59 12.75 -17.80
C LEU A 282 -10.78 12.16 -17.04
N VAL A 283 -11.86 12.91 -16.84
CA VAL A 283 -13.08 12.40 -16.19
C VAL A 283 -13.70 11.26 -17.01
N LYS A 284 -13.88 11.44 -18.31
CA LYS A 284 -14.38 10.40 -19.24
C LYS A 284 -13.51 9.14 -19.26
N SER A 285 -12.20 9.29 -18.93
CA SER A 285 -11.22 8.21 -18.88
C SER A 285 -11.01 7.64 -17.47
N ALA A 286 -11.91 7.92 -16.52
CA ALA A 286 -11.80 7.54 -15.10
C ALA A 286 -10.43 7.91 -14.49
N GLY A 287 -9.87 9.07 -14.84
CA GLY A 287 -8.59 9.58 -14.38
C GLY A 287 -7.37 8.88 -14.95
N LYS A 288 -7.52 7.97 -15.91
CA LYS A 288 -6.42 7.21 -16.52
C LYS A 288 -5.81 8.00 -17.68
N LEU A 289 -4.63 8.59 -17.44
CA LEU A 289 -3.95 9.45 -18.42
C LEU A 289 -3.76 8.76 -19.79
N ARG A 290 -3.36 7.49 -19.81
CA ARG A 290 -3.18 6.73 -21.06
C ARG A 290 -4.46 6.68 -21.91
N LEU A 291 -5.61 6.49 -21.27
CA LEU A 291 -6.91 6.46 -21.97
C LEU A 291 -7.32 7.86 -22.45
N ALA A 292 -7.10 8.90 -21.64
CA ALA A 292 -7.39 10.29 -22.03
C ALA A 292 -6.59 10.75 -23.25
N LEU A 293 -5.37 10.21 -23.42
CA LEU A 293 -4.53 10.53 -24.58
C LEU A 293 -4.95 9.82 -25.88
N ILE A 294 -5.69 8.71 -25.79
CA ILE A 294 -6.08 7.89 -26.96
C ILE A 294 -7.52 8.21 -27.42
N GLN A 295 -8.41 8.68 -26.52
CA GLN A 295 -9.80 8.99 -26.88
C GLN A 295 -9.87 9.96 -28.03
N SER A 296 -10.68 9.65 -29.07
CA SER A 296 -11.05 10.62 -30.12
C SER A 296 -11.80 11.78 -29.48
N VAL A 297 -11.45 13.01 -29.85
CA VAL A 297 -12.31 14.17 -29.59
C VAL A 297 -13.57 13.93 -30.42
N ASP A 298 -14.70 13.66 -29.77
CA ASP A 298 -15.97 13.62 -30.47
C ASP A 298 -16.15 14.99 -31.13
N ALA A 299 -16.08 15.02 -32.45
CA ALA A 299 -16.42 16.19 -33.23
C ALA A 299 -17.86 16.58 -32.85
N ASN A 300 -18.02 17.75 -32.27
CA ASN A 300 -19.31 18.30 -31.87
C ASN A 300 -20.20 18.36 -33.14
N PRO A 301 -21.33 17.62 -33.26
CA PRO A 301 -22.18 17.67 -34.42
C PRO A 301 -23.16 18.87 -34.35
N GLN A 302 -22.62 20.07 -34.07
CA GLN A 302 -23.42 21.31 -34.17
C GLN A 302 -22.59 22.43 -34.80
N SER A 303 -22.43 22.34 -36.12
CA SER A 303 -22.20 23.50 -36.98
C SER A 303 -22.60 23.12 -38.41
N SER A 304 -23.90 22.93 -38.59
CA SER A 304 -24.54 23.01 -39.92
C SER A 304 -25.97 23.49 -39.71
N GLU A 305 -26.12 24.81 -39.63
CA GLU A 305 -27.24 25.56 -40.19
C GLU A 305 -26.83 27.03 -40.37
#